data_cad2772f3400c6f5016ec0c643642885
#
_entry.id   cad2772f3400c6f5016ec0c643642885
#
_cell.length_a   1.000
_cell.length_b   1.000
_cell.length_c   1.000
_cell.angle_alpha   90.00
_cell.angle_beta   90.00
_cell.angle_gamma   90.00
#
_symmetry.space_group_name_H-M   'P 1'
#
loop_
_entity.id
_entity.type
_entity.pdbx_description
1 polymer ?
#
loop_
_entity_poly.entity_id
_entity_poly.type
_entity_poly.pdbx_seq_one_letter_code
_entity_poly.pdbx_strand_id
1 'polypeptide(L)'
;MIGFFDYTTILTYLSLVSAVLGNVMSLSGAGHPFIGSFFLLFCGLCDAFDGKVARTKSNRTEREKNFGIQIDSLTDLIAFGVLPGSIGTALWRRLTLAGGNTIREDYSILVYTVIIIYALAAMIRLAYFNVTEMERQKEEDGVRKTYTGLPVTSSSLIFPSIMLIHYVLDRDITPIYLAVMLVTAFAFLAKFRIPKPGLRGILIMIGIGLIECAVLLICFLNRGPL
;
A
#
# COMPACT_ATOMS: atom_id res chain seq x y z
N MET A 1 5.64 -11.62 27.89
CA MET A 1 5.57 -11.58 26.41
C MET A 1 6.40 -10.42 25.91
N ILE A 2 7.08 -10.57 24.77
CA ILE A 2 7.83 -9.48 24.12
C ILE A 2 6.83 -8.61 23.36
N GLY A 3 6.90 -7.27 23.51
CA GLY A 3 6.07 -6.30 22.81
C GLY A 3 5.12 -5.52 23.73
N PHE A 4 4.45 -4.54 23.16
CA PHE A 4 3.41 -3.75 23.81
C PHE A 4 2.07 -4.07 23.15
N PHE A 5 1.13 -4.58 23.95
CA PHE A 5 -0.18 -5.06 23.48
C PHE A 5 -1.27 -4.19 24.08
N ASP A 6 -1.59 -3.08 23.42
CA ASP A 6 -2.69 -2.22 23.82
C ASP A 6 -3.56 -1.80 22.63
N TYR A 7 -4.66 -1.10 22.89
CA TYR A 7 -5.60 -0.70 21.84
C TYR A 7 -4.98 0.23 20.78
N THR A 8 -3.85 0.89 21.08
CA THR A 8 -3.20 1.83 20.18
C THR A 8 -2.49 1.14 18.99
N THR A 9 -2.23 -0.18 19.10
CA THR A 9 -1.57 -0.99 18.07
C THR A 9 -2.53 -1.93 17.33
N ILE A 10 -3.81 -1.98 17.72
CA ILE A 10 -4.79 -2.91 17.13
C ILE A 10 -4.95 -2.67 15.63
N LEU A 11 -5.07 -1.41 15.19
CA LEU A 11 -5.25 -1.11 13.76
C LEU A 11 -4.01 -1.49 12.94
N THR A 12 -2.82 -1.28 13.48
CA THR A 12 -1.56 -1.70 12.84
C THR A 12 -1.51 -3.23 12.69
N TYR A 13 -1.92 -3.98 13.72
CA TYR A 13 -2.00 -5.45 13.63
C TYR A 13 -3.06 -5.91 12.63
N LEU A 14 -4.23 -5.27 12.58
CA LEU A 14 -5.27 -5.57 11.59
C LEU A 14 -4.79 -5.26 10.18
N SER A 15 -4.07 -4.16 9.98
CA SER A 15 -3.43 -3.83 8.72
C SER A 15 -2.43 -4.90 8.29
N LEU A 16 -1.57 -5.37 9.22
CA LEU A 16 -0.62 -6.45 8.93
C LEU A 16 -1.33 -7.75 8.53
N VAL A 17 -2.34 -8.17 9.29
CA VAL A 17 -3.13 -9.36 8.96
C VAL A 17 -3.77 -9.23 7.58
N SER A 18 -4.37 -8.08 7.29
CA SER A 18 -4.94 -7.78 5.97
C SER A 18 -3.87 -7.83 4.87
N ALA A 19 -2.71 -7.22 5.08
CA ALA A 19 -1.62 -7.22 4.11
C ALA A 19 -1.11 -8.63 3.82
N VAL A 20 -0.94 -9.46 4.85
CA VAL A 20 -0.51 -10.87 4.69
C VAL A 20 -1.57 -11.66 3.95
N LEU A 21 -2.85 -11.56 4.34
CA LEU A 21 -3.95 -12.21 3.63
C LEU A 21 -4.02 -11.75 2.17
N GLY A 22 -3.88 -10.45 1.91
CA GLY A 22 -3.85 -9.90 0.57
C GLY A 22 -2.72 -10.48 -0.29
N ASN A 23 -1.51 -10.61 0.27
CA ASN A 23 -0.37 -11.26 -0.41
C ASN A 23 -0.67 -12.73 -0.72
N VAL A 24 -1.12 -13.50 0.27
CA VAL A 24 -1.44 -14.93 0.11
C VAL A 24 -2.54 -15.13 -0.93
N MET A 25 -3.64 -14.39 -0.83
CA MET A 25 -4.78 -14.50 -1.76
C MET A 25 -4.40 -14.06 -3.18
N SER A 26 -3.63 -12.96 -3.32
CA SER A 26 -3.16 -12.52 -4.64
C SER A 26 -2.34 -13.60 -5.35
N LEU A 27 -1.49 -14.32 -4.61
CA LEU A 27 -0.59 -15.32 -5.18
C LEU A 27 -1.16 -16.73 -5.23
N SER A 28 -2.33 -16.99 -4.63
CA SER A 28 -2.96 -18.31 -4.60
C SER A 28 -3.47 -18.75 -5.98
N GLY A 29 -3.29 -20.02 -6.32
CA GLY A 29 -3.79 -20.62 -7.56
C GLY A 29 -3.33 -19.87 -8.82
N ALA A 30 -4.29 -19.49 -9.66
CA ALA A 30 -4.06 -18.70 -10.89
C ALA A 30 -3.76 -17.20 -10.59
N GLY A 31 -3.91 -16.77 -9.34
CA GLY A 31 -3.79 -15.40 -8.89
C GLY A 31 -5.15 -14.70 -8.73
N HIS A 32 -5.28 -13.87 -7.70
CA HIS A 32 -6.50 -13.12 -7.42
C HIS A 32 -6.19 -11.62 -7.19
N PRO A 33 -5.80 -10.87 -8.23
CA PRO A 33 -5.34 -9.49 -8.10
C PRO A 33 -6.42 -8.56 -7.53
N PHE A 34 -7.70 -8.79 -7.84
CA PHE A 34 -8.81 -8.00 -7.32
C PHE A 34 -8.98 -8.18 -5.81
N ILE A 35 -8.88 -9.42 -5.32
CA ILE A 35 -8.96 -9.70 -3.87
C ILE A 35 -7.80 -9.00 -3.15
N GLY A 36 -6.59 -9.04 -3.71
CA GLY A 36 -5.45 -8.29 -3.18
C GLY A 36 -5.72 -6.79 -3.08
N SER A 37 -6.41 -6.21 -4.08
CA SER A 37 -6.76 -4.79 -4.10
C SER A 37 -7.75 -4.40 -2.99
N PHE A 38 -8.70 -5.26 -2.62
CA PHE A 38 -9.57 -5.04 -1.46
C PHE A 38 -8.79 -5.01 -0.16
N PHE A 39 -7.85 -5.95 0.02
CA PHE A 39 -6.99 -5.96 1.21
C PHE A 39 -6.09 -4.72 1.26
N LEU A 40 -5.58 -4.27 0.12
CA LEU A 40 -4.77 -3.05 0.02
C LEU A 40 -5.56 -1.79 0.43
N LEU A 41 -6.81 -1.65 -0.04
CA LEU A 41 -7.73 -0.58 0.37
C LEU A 41 -7.99 -0.62 1.88
N PHE A 42 -8.20 -1.81 2.44
CA PHE A 42 -8.41 -1.98 3.87
C PHE A 42 -7.17 -1.61 4.69
N CYS A 43 -5.96 -1.94 4.23
CA CYS A 43 -4.72 -1.49 4.85
C CYS A 43 -4.64 0.04 4.87
N GLY A 44 -4.96 0.71 3.75
CA GLY A 44 -5.01 2.17 3.69
C GLY A 44 -6.02 2.80 4.64
N LEU A 45 -7.17 2.13 4.85
CA LEU A 45 -8.16 2.55 5.83
C LEU A 45 -7.62 2.43 7.26
N CYS A 46 -6.97 1.32 7.62
CA CYS A 46 -6.34 1.13 8.92
C CYS A 46 -5.29 2.20 9.20
N ASP A 47 -4.37 2.46 8.26
CA ASP A 47 -3.33 3.49 8.34
C ASP A 47 -3.91 4.90 8.53
N ALA A 48 -5.01 5.25 7.85
CA ALA A 48 -5.64 6.56 8.00
C ALA A 48 -6.11 6.85 9.43
N PHE A 49 -6.33 5.81 10.26
CA PHE A 49 -6.86 5.94 11.61
C PHE A 49 -5.88 5.56 12.72
N ASP A 50 -4.90 4.69 12.50
CA ASP A 50 -4.04 4.15 13.56
C ASP A 50 -3.26 5.25 14.31
N GLY A 51 -2.66 6.20 13.60
CA GLY A 51 -2.00 7.35 14.22
C GLY A 51 -2.95 8.25 15.02
N LYS A 52 -4.25 8.32 14.67
CA LYS A 52 -5.25 9.04 15.45
C LYS A 52 -5.59 8.28 16.73
N VAL A 53 -5.83 6.96 16.61
CA VAL A 53 -6.09 6.08 17.75
C VAL A 53 -4.88 6.07 18.69
N ALA A 54 -3.66 5.96 18.16
CA ALA A 54 -2.46 6.00 18.97
C ALA A 54 -2.32 7.27 19.82
N ARG A 55 -2.76 8.42 19.32
CA ARG A 55 -2.72 9.70 20.02
C ARG A 55 -3.80 9.87 21.10
N THR A 56 -4.80 9.00 21.19
CA THR A 56 -5.81 9.06 22.27
C THR A 56 -5.26 8.64 23.63
N LYS A 57 -4.17 7.86 23.66
CA LYS A 57 -3.49 7.47 24.90
C LYS A 57 -2.47 8.54 25.31
N SER A 58 -2.83 9.36 26.31
CA SER A 58 -2.03 10.51 26.78
C SER A 58 -0.76 10.12 27.53
N ASN A 59 -0.73 8.98 28.20
CA ASN A 59 0.35 8.52 29.08
C ASN A 59 1.21 7.40 28.44
N ARG A 60 1.47 7.49 27.12
CA ARG A 60 2.41 6.59 26.43
C ARG A 60 3.85 6.88 26.85
N THR A 61 4.56 5.82 27.22
CA THR A 61 6.01 5.89 27.44
C THR A 61 6.75 6.08 26.12
N GLU A 62 7.98 6.59 26.17
CA GLU A 62 8.84 6.72 24.97
C GLU A 62 9.09 5.36 24.30
N ARG A 63 9.18 4.28 25.08
CA ARG A 63 9.33 2.93 24.54
C ARG A 63 8.10 2.48 23.75
N GLU A 64 6.88 2.75 24.27
CA GLU A 64 5.63 2.45 23.57
C GLU A 64 5.47 3.26 22.28
N LYS A 65 5.88 4.53 22.28
CA LYS A 65 5.86 5.37 21.08
C LYS A 65 6.81 4.84 20.01
N ASN A 66 8.05 4.58 20.39
CA ASN A 66 9.07 4.07 19.47
C ASN A 66 8.70 2.68 18.92
N PHE A 67 8.16 1.79 19.76
CA PHE A 67 7.65 0.50 19.32
C PHE A 67 6.53 0.68 18.30
N GLY A 68 5.54 1.56 18.58
CA GLY A 68 4.45 1.87 17.66
C GLY A 68 4.96 2.33 16.29
N ILE A 69 5.91 3.27 16.24
CA ILE A 69 6.51 3.76 14.99
C ILE A 69 7.18 2.63 14.21
N GLN A 70 7.89 1.72 14.90
CA GLN A 70 8.58 0.62 14.23
C GLN A 70 7.62 -0.41 13.63
N ILE A 71 6.62 -0.86 14.40
CA ILE A 71 5.65 -1.85 13.89
C ILE A 71 4.78 -1.27 12.78
N ASP A 72 4.46 0.02 12.84
CA ASP A 72 3.75 0.75 11.81
C ASP A 72 4.54 0.72 10.48
N SER A 73 5.78 1.15 10.50
CA SER A 73 6.64 1.13 9.31
C SER A 73 6.91 -0.27 8.74
N LEU A 74 7.03 -1.29 9.59
CA LEU A 74 7.17 -2.68 9.15
C LEU A 74 5.89 -3.19 8.49
N THR A 75 4.73 -2.82 9.06
CA THR A 75 3.42 -3.14 8.49
C THR A 75 3.22 -2.43 7.16
N ASP A 76 3.55 -1.15 7.08
CA ASP A 76 3.46 -0.34 5.87
C ASP A 76 4.32 -0.88 4.73
N LEU A 77 5.51 -1.39 5.04
CA LEU A 77 6.36 -2.03 4.05
C LEU A 77 5.66 -3.26 3.43
N ILE A 78 5.02 -4.09 4.25
CA ILE A 78 4.30 -5.27 3.76
C ILE A 78 3.03 -4.86 3.00
N ALA A 79 2.27 -3.92 3.54
CA ALA A 79 1.00 -3.48 2.97
C ALA A 79 1.17 -2.68 1.66
N PHE A 80 2.08 -1.70 1.66
CA PHE A 80 2.20 -0.74 0.56
C PHE A 80 3.46 -0.93 -0.28
N GLY A 81 4.46 -1.67 0.23
CA GLY A 81 5.68 -2.00 -0.51
C GLY A 81 5.62 -3.38 -1.17
N VAL A 82 5.04 -4.39 -0.53
CA VAL A 82 5.05 -5.78 -1.01
C VAL A 82 3.74 -6.17 -1.68
N LEU A 83 2.58 -5.88 -1.07
CA LEU A 83 1.27 -6.30 -1.59
C LEU A 83 0.98 -5.78 -3.00
N PRO A 84 1.29 -4.53 -3.40
CA PRO A 84 1.16 -4.11 -4.80
C PRO A 84 1.98 -4.96 -5.78
N GLY A 85 3.17 -5.40 -5.36
CA GLY A 85 4.00 -6.33 -6.13
C GLY A 85 3.36 -7.70 -6.29
N SER A 86 2.73 -8.24 -5.24
CA SER A 86 1.97 -9.50 -5.30
C SER A 86 0.77 -9.40 -6.23
N ILE A 87 0.04 -8.27 -6.22
CA ILE A 87 -1.05 -7.99 -7.16
C ILE A 87 -0.53 -7.95 -8.60
N GLY A 88 0.60 -7.26 -8.85
CA GLY A 88 1.25 -7.21 -10.16
C GLY A 88 1.71 -8.59 -10.66
N THR A 89 2.25 -9.41 -9.75
CA THR A 89 2.62 -10.81 -10.05
C THR A 89 1.38 -11.64 -10.41
N ALA A 90 0.27 -11.46 -9.69
CA ALA A 90 -0.98 -12.14 -9.95
C ALA A 90 -1.56 -11.78 -11.33
N LEU A 91 -1.54 -10.50 -11.70
CA LEU A 91 -1.91 -10.02 -13.03
C LEU A 91 -1.05 -10.70 -14.11
N TRP A 92 0.26 -10.68 -13.96
CA TRP A 92 1.19 -11.30 -14.90
C TRP A 92 0.93 -12.80 -15.06
N ARG A 93 0.79 -13.54 -13.95
CA ARG A 93 0.52 -15.00 -13.98
C ARG A 93 -0.79 -15.33 -14.69
N ARG A 94 -1.88 -14.63 -14.40
CA ARG A 94 -3.18 -14.87 -15.05
C ARG A 94 -3.09 -14.72 -16.57
N LEU A 95 -2.41 -13.68 -17.03
CA LEU A 95 -2.23 -13.44 -18.45
C LEU A 95 -1.37 -14.51 -19.12
N THR A 96 -0.31 -14.97 -18.44
CA THR A 96 0.54 -16.04 -18.94
C THR A 96 -0.24 -17.35 -19.08
N LEU A 97 -1.08 -17.68 -18.08
CA LEU A 97 -1.92 -18.88 -18.10
C LEU A 97 -3.03 -18.80 -19.16
N ALA A 98 -3.68 -17.65 -19.33
CA ALA A 98 -4.76 -17.47 -20.30
C ALA A 98 -4.27 -17.42 -21.73
N GLY A 99 -3.05 -16.93 -21.99
CA GLY A 99 -2.53 -16.69 -23.31
C GLY A 99 -1.80 -17.87 -23.98
N GLY A 100 -1.46 -18.94 -23.24
CA GLY A 100 -0.70 -20.10 -23.76
C GLY A 100 0.64 -19.73 -24.41
N ASN A 101 1.19 -18.56 -24.15
CA ASN A 101 2.23 -17.93 -24.94
C ASN A 101 3.57 -17.95 -24.20
N THR A 102 4.50 -18.75 -24.65
CA THR A 102 5.90 -18.84 -24.16
C THR A 102 6.61 -17.48 -24.18
N ILE A 103 6.26 -16.58 -25.11
CA ILE A 103 6.85 -15.23 -25.23
C ILE A 103 6.68 -14.39 -23.96
N ARG A 104 5.63 -14.64 -23.16
CA ARG A 104 5.39 -13.89 -21.91
C ARG A 104 6.28 -14.35 -20.75
N GLU A 105 6.76 -15.59 -20.78
CA GLU A 105 7.73 -16.08 -19.79
C GLU A 105 9.07 -15.34 -19.90
N ASP A 106 9.48 -14.95 -21.11
CA ASP A 106 10.72 -14.23 -21.37
C ASP A 106 10.76 -12.85 -20.69
N TYR A 107 9.59 -12.24 -20.45
CA TYR A 107 9.47 -10.95 -19.75
C TYR A 107 9.34 -11.06 -18.23
N SER A 108 9.32 -12.25 -17.66
CA SER A 108 9.17 -12.48 -16.22
C SER A 108 10.27 -11.79 -15.41
N ILE A 109 11.50 -11.79 -15.91
CA ILE A 109 12.66 -11.11 -15.28
C ILE A 109 12.39 -9.60 -15.19
N LEU A 110 11.87 -9.00 -16.26
CA LEU A 110 11.53 -7.58 -16.27
C LEU A 110 10.45 -7.26 -15.22
N VAL A 111 9.39 -8.07 -15.17
CA VAL A 111 8.29 -7.91 -14.21
C VAL A 111 8.81 -7.97 -12.78
N TYR A 112 9.59 -8.99 -12.44
CA TYR A 112 10.15 -9.12 -11.09
C TYR A 112 11.14 -8.02 -10.77
N THR A 113 11.92 -7.53 -11.74
CA THR A 113 12.82 -6.40 -11.55
C THR A 113 12.05 -5.13 -11.17
N VAL A 114 10.94 -4.84 -11.85
CA VAL A 114 10.06 -3.71 -11.53
C VAL A 114 9.52 -3.81 -10.10
N ILE A 115 9.03 -4.99 -9.73
CA ILE A 115 8.48 -5.27 -8.38
C ILE A 115 9.56 -5.07 -7.32
N ILE A 116 10.77 -5.57 -7.54
CA ILE A 116 11.91 -5.40 -6.62
C ILE A 116 12.27 -3.93 -6.47
N ILE A 117 12.39 -3.18 -7.57
CA ILE A 117 12.69 -1.74 -7.55
C ILE A 117 11.62 -0.98 -6.74
N TYR A 118 10.35 -1.31 -6.95
CA TYR A 118 9.25 -0.70 -6.22
C TYR A 118 9.32 -0.97 -4.71
N ALA A 119 9.53 -2.23 -4.32
CA ALA A 119 9.63 -2.60 -2.90
C ALA A 119 10.85 -1.94 -2.22
N LEU A 120 12.00 -1.88 -2.92
CA LEU A 120 13.18 -1.18 -2.44
C LEU A 120 12.93 0.33 -2.26
N ALA A 121 12.25 0.97 -3.23
CA ALA A 121 11.91 2.39 -3.14
C ALA A 121 10.97 2.67 -1.96
N ALA A 122 9.98 1.81 -1.71
CA ALA A 122 9.08 1.91 -0.57
C ALA A 122 9.85 1.77 0.76
N MET A 123 10.74 0.79 0.87
CA MET A 123 11.59 0.57 2.05
C MET A 123 12.48 1.79 2.33
N ILE A 124 13.19 2.28 1.31
CA ILE A 124 14.08 3.45 1.44
C ILE A 124 13.26 4.66 1.90
N ARG A 125 12.07 4.84 1.32
CA ARG A 125 11.16 5.94 1.67
C ARG A 125 10.71 5.89 3.13
N LEU A 126 10.33 4.73 3.63
CA LEU A 126 9.90 4.53 5.02
C LEU A 126 11.07 4.77 5.99
N ALA A 127 12.23 4.19 5.71
CA ALA A 127 13.43 4.39 6.52
C ALA A 127 13.84 5.88 6.59
N TYR A 128 13.87 6.57 5.43
CA TYR A 128 14.17 8.00 5.38
C TYR A 128 13.16 8.85 6.17
N PHE A 129 11.87 8.52 6.05
CA PHE A 129 10.82 9.22 6.78
C PHE A 129 10.98 9.07 8.29
N ASN A 130 11.27 7.86 8.78
CA ASN A 130 11.46 7.60 10.21
C ASN A 130 12.65 8.37 10.79
N VAL A 131 13.77 8.34 10.08
CA VAL A 131 14.97 9.09 10.53
C VAL A 131 14.70 10.59 10.59
N THR A 132 14.14 11.16 9.51
CA THR A 132 13.84 12.59 9.45
C THR A 132 12.75 13.04 10.43
N GLU A 133 11.82 12.16 10.77
CA GLU A 133 10.80 12.45 11.77
C GLU A 133 11.35 12.41 13.19
N MET A 134 12.25 11.45 13.49
CA MET A 134 12.95 11.40 14.77
C MET A 134 13.84 12.63 14.99
N GLU A 135 14.54 13.10 13.96
CA GLU A 135 15.36 14.32 14.01
C GLU A 135 14.48 15.55 14.28
N ARG A 136 13.40 15.69 13.51
CA ARG A 136 12.45 16.80 13.68
C ARG A 136 11.85 16.87 15.08
N GLN A 137 11.46 15.72 15.66
CA GLN A 137 10.87 15.67 17.01
C GLN A 137 11.82 16.09 18.12
N LYS A 138 13.14 16.07 17.86
CA LYS A 138 14.15 16.60 18.80
C LYS A 138 14.32 18.12 18.72
N GLU A 139 14.03 18.70 17.56
CA GLU A 139 14.28 20.11 17.27
C GLU A 139 13.02 20.99 17.34
N GLU A 140 11.87 20.41 17.02
CA GLU A 140 10.60 21.17 16.93
C GLU A 140 9.46 20.45 17.66
N ASP A 141 8.76 21.19 18.52
CA ASP A 141 7.48 20.78 19.07
C ASP A 141 6.38 21.03 18.04
N GLY A 142 5.66 19.99 17.64
CA GLY A 142 4.49 20.14 16.77
C GLY A 142 4.32 19.05 15.73
N VAL A 143 3.23 19.13 14.95
CA VAL A 143 2.89 18.17 13.90
C VAL A 143 3.53 18.61 12.59
N ARG A 144 4.19 17.68 11.89
CA ARG A 144 4.76 17.90 10.56
C ARG A 144 3.71 18.45 9.59
N LYS A 145 4.04 19.55 8.88
CA LYS A 145 3.11 20.22 7.96
C LYS A 145 3.25 19.77 6.50
N THR A 146 4.41 19.23 6.13
CA THR A 146 4.72 18.83 4.76
C THR A 146 5.43 17.47 4.73
N TYR A 147 5.14 16.67 3.70
CA TYR A 147 5.89 15.45 3.37
C TYR A 147 6.92 15.76 2.28
N THR A 148 8.07 15.09 2.33
CA THR A 148 9.05 15.07 1.24
C THR A 148 8.84 13.78 0.45
N GLY A 149 8.54 13.87 -0.84
CA GLY A 149 8.19 12.74 -1.70
C GLY A 149 6.77 12.20 -1.47
N LEU A 150 6.35 11.26 -2.29
CA LEU A 150 5.03 10.63 -2.19
C LEU A 150 4.98 9.73 -0.94
N PRO A 151 3.93 9.80 -0.10
CA PRO A 151 3.72 8.82 0.98
C PRO A 151 3.49 7.42 0.42
N VAL A 152 4.05 6.38 1.06
CA VAL A 152 3.87 4.98 0.59
C VAL A 152 2.42 4.53 0.66
N THR A 153 1.66 5.05 1.61
CA THR A 153 0.22 4.80 1.80
C THR A 153 -0.63 5.23 0.61
N SER A 154 -0.13 6.15 -0.25
CA SER A 154 -0.79 6.51 -1.52
C SER A 154 -1.02 5.32 -2.45
N SER A 155 -0.22 4.26 -2.31
CA SER A 155 -0.38 2.99 -3.03
C SER A 155 -1.76 2.37 -2.84
N SER A 156 -2.37 2.59 -1.66
CA SER A 156 -3.70 2.03 -1.33
C SER A 156 -4.83 2.60 -2.17
N LEU A 157 -4.64 3.74 -2.83
CA LEU A 157 -5.60 4.32 -3.78
C LEU A 157 -5.11 4.18 -5.22
N ILE A 158 -3.81 4.34 -5.48
CA ILE A 158 -3.25 4.31 -6.84
C ILE A 158 -3.51 2.96 -7.50
N PHE A 159 -3.17 1.84 -6.85
CA PHE A 159 -3.25 0.52 -7.49
C PHE A 159 -4.67 0.00 -7.64
N PRO A 160 -5.59 0.16 -6.67
CA PRO A 160 -7.01 -0.16 -6.90
C PRO A 160 -7.63 0.67 -8.03
N SER A 161 -7.30 1.97 -8.17
CA SER A 161 -7.73 2.79 -9.31
C SER A 161 -7.29 2.20 -10.65
N ILE A 162 -6.04 1.71 -10.75
CA ILE A 162 -5.56 1.04 -11.97
C ILE A 162 -6.33 -0.25 -12.24
N MET A 163 -6.69 -1.00 -11.19
CA MET A 163 -7.52 -2.21 -11.34
C MET A 163 -8.90 -1.90 -11.89
N LEU A 164 -9.49 -0.74 -11.57
CA LEU A 164 -10.76 -0.30 -12.16
C LEU A 164 -10.66 -0.03 -13.67
N ILE A 165 -9.51 0.43 -14.16
CA ILE A 165 -9.28 0.67 -15.58
C ILE A 165 -9.44 -0.62 -16.41
N HIS A 166 -9.10 -1.78 -15.84
CA HIS A 166 -9.28 -3.05 -16.50
C HIS A 166 -10.73 -3.29 -16.92
N TYR A 167 -11.70 -2.99 -16.03
CA TYR A 167 -13.12 -3.15 -16.33
C TYR A 167 -13.67 -2.18 -17.38
N VAL A 168 -12.99 -1.03 -17.55
CA VAL A 168 -13.36 -0.01 -18.54
C VAL A 168 -12.79 -0.36 -19.92
N LEU A 169 -11.51 -0.77 -19.97
CA LEU A 169 -10.80 -1.00 -21.23
C LEU A 169 -11.00 -2.39 -21.81
N ASP A 170 -11.41 -3.36 -21.01
CA ASP A 170 -11.52 -4.80 -21.36
C ASP A 170 -10.24 -5.34 -22.03
N ARG A 171 -9.08 -4.87 -21.54
CA ARG A 171 -7.75 -5.19 -22.05
C ARG A 171 -6.79 -5.55 -20.94
N ASP A 172 -5.67 -6.14 -21.33
CA ASP A 172 -4.54 -6.39 -20.44
C ASP A 172 -4.00 -5.07 -19.87
N ILE A 173 -4.12 -4.90 -18.54
CA ILE A 173 -3.61 -3.74 -17.81
C ILE A 173 -2.22 -3.97 -17.22
N THR A 174 -1.64 -5.16 -17.34
CA THR A 174 -0.35 -5.48 -16.72
C THR A 174 0.75 -4.49 -17.09
N PRO A 175 0.93 -4.09 -18.37
CA PRO A 175 1.94 -3.09 -18.73
C PRO A 175 1.68 -1.73 -18.07
N ILE A 176 0.42 -1.31 -17.99
CA ILE A 176 0.03 -0.05 -17.34
C ILE A 176 0.33 -0.14 -15.84
N TYR A 177 -0.04 -1.25 -15.21
CA TYR A 177 0.21 -1.48 -13.78
C TYR A 177 1.70 -1.41 -13.45
N LEU A 178 2.56 -2.08 -14.22
CA LEU A 178 4.00 -2.06 -14.06
C LEU A 178 4.61 -0.67 -14.32
N ALA A 179 4.13 0.05 -15.33
CA ALA A 179 4.56 1.41 -15.61
C ALA A 179 4.22 2.34 -14.43
N VAL A 180 3.00 2.23 -13.86
CA VAL A 180 2.60 2.99 -12.68
C VAL A 180 3.43 2.60 -11.46
N MET A 181 3.80 1.30 -11.29
CA MET A 181 4.71 0.90 -10.21
C MET A 181 6.06 1.62 -10.31
N LEU A 182 6.65 1.69 -11.50
CA LEU A 182 7.92 2.42 -11.70
C LEU A 182 7.77 3.91 -11.42
N VAL A 183 6.72 4.55 -11.94
CA VAL A 183 6.46 5.97 -11.69
C VAL A 183 6.28 6.24 -10.20
N THR A 184 5.54 5.38 -9.50
CA THR A 184 5.32 5.48 -8.06
C THR A 184 6.62 5.26 -7.27
N ALA A 185 7.46 4.30 -7.67
CA ALA A 185 8.77 4.08 -7.07
C ALA A 185 9.67 5.33 -7.18
N PHE A 186 9.72 5.97 -8.34
CA PHE A 186 10.41 7.26 -8.52
C PHE A 186 9.80 8.37 -7.67
N ALA A 187 8.47 8.44 -7.57
CA ALA A 187 7.78 9.44 -6.76
C ALA A 187 8.05 9.27 -5.25
N PHE A 188 8.26 8.04 -4.76
CA PHE A 188 8.68 7.77 -3.38
C PHE A 188 10.03 8.38 -3.06
N LEU A 189 10.97 8.34 -3.99
CA LEU A 189 12.35 8.81 -3.82
C LEU A 189 12.56 10.26 -4.25
N ALA A 190 11.61 10.85 -4.95
CA ALA A 190 11.72 12.21 -5.47
C ALA A 190 11.60 13.27 -4.35
N LYS A 191 12.45 14.30 -4.39
CA LYS A 191 12.49 15.39 -3.39
C LYS A 191 11.51 16.52 -3.77
N PHE A 192 10.21 16.24 -3.72
CA PHE A 192 9.18 17.29 -3.83
C PHE A 192 8.39 17.38 -2.51
N ARG A 193 7.81 18.53 -2.23
CA ARG A 193 7.06 18.77 -1.00
C ARG A 193 5.57 18.65 -1.26
N ILE A 194 4.90 17.81 -0.48
CA ILE A 194 3.43 17.68 -0.49
C ILE A 194 2.90 18.21 0.85
N PRO A 195 1.91 19.10 0.85
CA PRO A 195 1.26 19.49 2.10
C PRO A 195 0.60 18.27 2.74
N LYS A 196 0.74 18.13 4.06
CA LYS A 196 0.08 17.05 4.79
C LYS A 196 -1.43 17.26 4.72
N PRO A 197 -2.23 16.26 4.26
CA PRO A 197 -3.67 16.42 4.19
C PRO A 197 -4.24 16.65 5.60
N GLY A 198 -5.03 17.72 5.74
CA GLY A 198 -5.80 17.96 6.95
C GLY A 198 -6.96 16.95 7.07
N LEU A 199 -7.79 17.09 8.10
CA LEU A 199 -8.92 16.18 8.33
C LEU A 199 -9.84 16.07 7.10
N ARG A 200 -10.13 17.19 6.41
CA ARG A 200 -10.94 17.19 5.18
C ARG A 200 -10.29 16.37 4.07
N GLY A 201 -8.98 16.51 3.87
CA GLY A 201 -8.23 15.73 2.88
C GLY A 201 -8.27 14.22 3.17
N ILE A 202 -8.09 13.84 4.43
CA ILE A 202 -8.19 12.43 4.86
C ILE A 202 -9.60 11.88 4.62
N LEU A 203 -10.65 12.63 4.94
CA LEU A 203 -12.03 12.20 4.69
C LEU A 203 -12.33 12.04 3.18
N ILE A 204 -11.79 12.93 2.34
CA ILE A 204 -11.90 12.81 0.88
C ILE A 204 -11.19 11.53 0.39
N MET A 205 -9.97 11.25 0.86
CA MET A 205 -9.23 10.04 0.50
C MET A 205 -9.97 8.77 0.92
N ILE A 206 -10.55 8.75 2.12
CA ILE A 206 -11.40 7.64 2.59
C ILE A 206 -12.64 7.50 1.69
N GLY A 207 -13.30 8.61 1.35
CA GLY A 207 -14.45 8.61 0.44
C GLY A 207 -14.11 8.02 -0.94
N ILE A 208 -12.96 8.41 -1.51
CA ILE A 208 -12.45 7.83 -2.76
C ILE A 208 -12.22 6.32 -2.60
N GLY A 209 -11.53 5.89 -1.55
CA GLY A 209 -11.27 4.46 -1.29
C GLY A 209 -12.55 3.63 -1.12
N LEU A 210 -13.58 4.19 -0.46
CA LEU A 210 -14.89 3.53 -0.34
C LEU A 210 -15.61 3.41 -1.70
N ILE A 211 -15.53 4.45 -2.54
CA ILE A 211 -16.07 4.41 -3.91
C ILE A 211 -15.32 3.37 -4.74
N GLU A 212 -14.00 3.34 -4.70
CA GLU A 212 -13.19 2.33 -5.39
C GLU A 212 -13.56 0.92 -4.93
N CYS A 213 -13.69 0.71 -3.62
CA CYS A 213 -14.10 -0.57 -3.05
C CYS A 213 -15.48 -0.99 -3.56
N ALA A 214 -16.46 -0.10 -3.54
CA ALA A 214 -17.82 -0.37 -4.01
C ALA A 214 -17.83 -0.70 -5.51
N VAL A 215 -17.15 0.09 -6.34
CA VAL A 215 -17.10 -0.13 -7.79
C VAL A 215 -16.35 -1.42 -8.11
N LEU A 216 -15.21 -1.72 -7.46
CA LEU A 216 -14.50 -3.00 -7.62
C LEU A 216 -15.40 -4.17 -7.26
N LEU A 217 -16.17 -4.08 -6.16
CA LEU A 217 -17.07 -5.12 -5.72
C LEU A 217 -18.19 -5.35 -6.73
N ILE A 218 -18.83 -4.28 -7.23
CA ILE A 218 -19.88 -4.36 -8.24
C ILE A 218 -19.34 -4.99 -9.54
N CYS A 219 -18.16 -4.56 -9.97
CA CYS A 219 -17.51 -5.12 -11.16
C CYS A 219 -17.16 -6.60 -10.97
N PHE A 220 -16.63 -6.98 -9.82
CA PHE A 220 -16.30 -8.36 -9.47
C PHE A 220 -17.54 -9.26 -9.48
N LEU A 221 -18.65 -8.79 -8.90
CA LEU A 221 -19.92 -9.55 -8.85
C LEU A 221 -20.58 -9.69 -10.23
N ASN A 222 -20.49 -8.67 -11.08
CA ASN A 222 -21.18 -8.66 -12.38
C ASN A 222 -20.38 -9.37 -13.50
N ARG A 223 -19.06 -9.28 -13.49
CA ARG A 223 -18.19 -9.84 -14.55
C ARG A 223 -17.39 -11.05 -14.11
N GLY A 224 -17.46 -11.42 -12.84
CA GLY A 224 -16.66 -12.47 -12.24
C GLY A 224 -15.20 -12.09 -12.03
N PRO A 225 -14.43 -12.95 -11.36
CA PRO A 225 -12.96 -12.81 -11.29
C PRO A 225 -12.38 -13.04 -12.69
N LEU A 226 -11.43 -12.23 -13.08
CA LEU A 226 -10.63 -12.47 -14.30
C LEU A 226 -10.02 -13.86 -14.31
#